data_bf3d586b04c1cf573702d7e4173e0ee6
#
_entry.id   bf3d586b04c1cf573702d7e4173e0ee6
#
_cell.length_a   1.000
_cell.length_b   1.000
_cell.length_c   1.000
_cell.angle_alpha   90.00
_cell.angle_beta   90.00
_cell.angle_gamma   90.00
#
_symmetry.space_group_name_H-M   'P 1'
#
loop_
_entity.id
_entity.type
_entity.pdbx_description
1 polymer ?
#
loop_
_entity_poly.entity_id
_entity_poly.type
_entity_poly.pdbx_seq_one_letter_code
_entity_poly.pdbx_strand_id
1 'polypeptide(L)'
;MSQAIVSRPAERFAAVGTSFVVKEWRGSGPATLHVHHADDEAWHVLEGSLHFRFADREIDVPAGGSVFVPAGVPHTYEAREARYLIVLTPRLDALIGELQGTPDRAAHAAVYQKYASTLLE
;
A
#
# COMPACT_ATOMS: atom_id res chain seq x y z
N MET A 1 -20.23 10.97 -17.13
CA MET A 1 -20.80 10.81 -15.79
C MET A 1 -20.18 9.58 -15.11
N SER A 2 -19.74 9.75 -13.90
CA SER A 2 -19.15 8.66 -13.15
C SER A 2 -20.21 7.76 -12.54
N GLN A 3 -19.94 6.48 -12.49
CA GLN A 3 -20.83 5.49 -11.89
C GLN A 3 -20.13 4.84 -10.69
N ALA A 4 -20.94 4.38 -9.73
CA ALA A 4 -20.42 3.57 -8.64
C ALA A 4 -19.84 2.26 -9.18
N ILE A 5 -18.76 1.82 -8.56
CA ILE A 5 -18.11 0.55 -8.90
C ILE A 5 -18.45 -0.43 -7.79
N VAL A 6 -18.97 -1.58 -8.17
CA VAL A 6 -19.40 -2.62 -7.24
C VAL A 6 -18.76 -3.93 -7.63
N SER A 7 -18.11 -4.58 -6.66
CA SER A 7 -17.57 -5.93 -6.84
C SER A 7 -18.27 -6.89 -5.89
N ARG A 8 -18.67 -8.04 -6.41
CA ARG A 8 -19.24 -9.12 -5.61
C ARG A 8 -18.11 -9.96 -5.01
N PRO A 9 -18.41 -10.81 -4.02
CA PRO A 9 -17.40 -11.76 -3.54
C PRO A 9 -16.79 -12.54 -4.70
N ALA A 10 -15.49 -12.81 -4.63
CA ALA A 10 -14.66 -13.46 -5.63
C ALA A 10 -14.31 -12.59 -6.85
N GLU A 11 -14.92 -11.43 -7.02
CA GLU A 11 -14.49 -10.48 -8.05
C GLU A 11 -13.40 -9.56 -7.49
N ARG A 12 -12.38 -9.29 -8.31
CA ARG A 12 -11.33 -8.36 -7.92
C ARG A 12 -11.86 -6.93 -7.91
N PHE A 13 -11.55 -6.18 -6.84
CA PHE A 13 -11.95 -4.79 -6.72
C PHE A 13 -10.79 -3.86 -7.08
N ALA A 14 -11.07 -2.88 -7.95
CA ALA A 14 -10.12 -1.81 -8.24
C ALA A 14 -10.92 -0.56 -8.63
N ALA A 15 -10.70 0.53 -7.89
CA ALA A 15 -11.39 1.79 -8.13
C ALA A 15 -10.42 2.95 -7.94
N VAL A 16 -10.33 3.82 -8.95
CA VAL A 16 -9.48 5.01 -8.93
C VAL A 16 -10.38 6.22 -8.83
N GLY A 17 -10.38 6.86 -7.67
CA GLY A 17 -11.19 8.03 -7.41
C GLY A 17 -10.39 9.33 -7.48
N THR A 18 -11.09 10.43 -7.25
CA THR A 18 -10.47 11.76 -7.19
C THR A 18 -9.68 11.94 -5.89
N SER A 19 -10.24 11.46 -4.78
CA SER A 19 -9.67 11.68 -3.44
C SER A 19 -8.85 10.51 -2.95
N PHE A 20 -9.21 9.31 -3.34
CA PHE A 20 -8.50 8.09 -2.94
C PHE A 20 -8.70 6.99 -3.97
N VAL A 21 -7.85 5.98 -3.84
CA VAL A 21 -7.84 4.79 -4.68
C VAL A 21 -8.01 3.59 -3.77
N VAL A 22 -8.86 2.63 -4.14
CA VAL A 22 -9.00 1.37 -3.42
C VAL A 22 -8.76 0.24 -4.40
N LYS A 23 -7.79 -0.63 -4.08
CA LYS A 23 -7.46 -1.76 -4.94
C LYS A 23 -7.32 -3.03 -4.11
N GLU A 24 -7.82 -4.11 -4.64
CA GLU A 24 -7.51 -5.43 -4.12
C GLU A 24 -6.12 -5.82 -4.60
N TRP A 25 -5.30 -6.33 -3.68
CA TRP A 25 -3.90 -6.65 -3.93
C TRP A 25 -3.55 -8.00 -3.35
N ARG A 26 -2.54 -8.62 -3.92
CA ARG A 26 -1.91 -9.83 -3.40
C ARG A 26 -0.41 -9.60 -3.39
N GLY A 27 0.27 -10.24 -2.44
CA GLY A 27 1.73 -10.15 -2.37
C GLY A 27 2.21 -9.03 -1.48
N SER A 28 3.51 -9.03 -1.25
CA SER A 28 4.17 -8.07 -0.37
C SER A 28 4.25 -6.70 -1.02
N GLY A 29 4.39 -5.68 -0.19
CA GLY A 29 4.68 -4.33 -0.65
C GLY A 29 6.01 -4.28 -1.40
N PRO A 30 6.20 -3.27 -2.26
CA PRO A 30 7.39 -3.17 -3.11
C PRO A 30 8.64 -2.76 -2.36
N ALA A 31 8.54 -2.40 -1.11
CA ALA A 31 9.58 -1.67 -0.42
C ALA A 31 10.03 -2.29 0.87
N THR A 32 11.25 -2.05 1.19
CA THR A 32 11.79 -2.09 2.53
C THR A 32 11.22 -0.94 3.36
N LEU A 33 11.78 -0.66 4.52
CA LEU A 33 11.24 0.38 5.41
C LEU A 33 11.27 1.75 4.71
N HIS A 34 10.13 2.43 4.75
CA HIS A 34 9.97 3.74 4.11
C HIS A 34 8.95 4.58 4.87
N VAL A 35 8.85 5.86 4.52
CA VAL A 35 7.91 6.79 5.12
C VAL A 35 7.29 7.66 4.03
N HIS A 36 5.98 7.90 4.15
CA HIS A 36 5.26 8.87 3.33
C HIS A 36 5.02 10.11 4.17
N HIS A 37 5.52 11.27 3.71
CA HIS A 37 5.48 12.50 4.52
C HIS A 37 4.15 13.23 4.45
N ALA A 38 3.37 13.00 3.39
CA ALA A 38 2.16 13.79 3.13
C ALA A 38 0.90 12.95 2.94
N ASP A 39 1.00 11.64 2.98
CA ASP A 39 -0.12 10.77 2.63
C ASP A 39 -0.34 9.68 3.69
N ASP A 40 -1.62 9.47 4.01
CA ASP A 40 -2.07 8.34 4.81
C ASP A 40 -2.28 7.12 3.93
N GLU A 41 -2.26 5.94 4.54
CA GLU A 41 -2.42 4.69 3.82
C GLU A 41 -3.14 3.68 4.71
N ALA A 42 -3.97 2.81 4.14
CA ALA A 42 -4.71 1.82 4.92
C ALA A 42 -4.82 0.50 4.19
N TRP A 43 -4.96 -0.57 4.96
CA TRP A 43 -5.14 -1.95 4.48
C TRP A 43 -6.26 -2.62 5.23
N HIS A 44 -7.00 -3.48 4.54
CA HIS A 44 -7.95 -4.39 5.16
C HIS A 44 -7.71 -5.80 4.63
N VAL A 45 -7.40 -6.73 5.51
CA VAL A 45 -7.02 -8.10 5.14
C VAL A 45 -8.25 -8.94 4.90
N LEU A 46 -8.36 -9.55 3.72
CA LEU A 46 -9.47 -10.41 3.32
C LEU A 46 -9.16 -11.89 3.52
N GLU A 47 -7.92 -12.30 3.22
CA GLU A 47 -7.45 -13.69 3.37
C GLU A 47 -5.98 -13.66 3.79
N GLY A 48 -5.53 -14.71 4.47
CA GLY A 48 -4.16 -14.83 4.91
C GLY A 48 -3.80 -13.83 5.99
N SER A 49 -2.58 -13.33 5.98
CA SER A 49 -2.12 -12.32 6.94
C SER A 49 -1.10 -11.38 6.33
N LEU A 50 -1.03 -10.17 6.87
CA LEU A 50 0.04 -9.21 6.59
C LEU A 50 0.90 -9.08 7.84
N HIS A 51 2.22 -9.16 7.65
CA HIS A 51 3.18 -8.90 8.72
C HIS A 51 3.74 -7.50 8.53
N PHE A 52 3.40 -6.59 9.44
CA PHE A 52 3.88 -5.21 9.41
C PHE A 52 5.08 -5.02 10.32
N ARG A 53 6.04 -4.23 9.85
CA ARG A 53 7.15 -3.76 10.65
C ARG A 53 7.13 -2.23 10.71
N PHE A 54 7.10 -1.72 11.93
CA PHE A 54 7.23 -0.30 12.22
C PHE A 54 8.60 -0.05 12.90
N ALA A 55 8.93 1.19 13.20
CA ALA A 55 10.21 1.51 13.84
C ALA A 55 10.36 0.87 15.23
N ASP A 56 9.25 0.69 15.94
CA ASP A 56 9.23 0.27 17.35
C ASP A 56 8.59 -1.10 17.60
N ARG A 57 8.01 -1.73 16.58
CA ARG A 57 7.30 -3.01 16.76
C ARG A 57 7.03 -3.70 15.44
N GLU A 58 6.70 -4.97 15.54
CA GLU A 58 6.17 -5.78 14.45
C GLU A 58 4.85 -6.39 14.87
N ILE A 59 3.96 -6.60 13.94
CA ILE A 59 2.64 -7.16 14.23
C ILE A 59 2.10 -7.94 13.03
N ASP A 60 1.50 -9.10 13.31
CA ASP A 60 0.75 -9.87 12.33
C ASP A 60 -0.70 -9.42 12.33
N VAL A 61 -1.25 -9.19 11.16
CA VAL A 61 -2.63 -8.79 10.97
C VAL A 61 -3.35 -9.87 10.16
N PRO A 62 -4.19 -10.69 10.80
CA PRO A 62 -4.92 -11.75 10.09
C PRO A 62 -6.13 -11.22 9.33
N ALA A 63 -6.76 -12.11 8.57
CA ALA A 63 -8.00 -11.80 7.85
C ALA A 63 -9.04 -11.19 8.80
N GLY A 64 -9.70 -10.14 8.33
CA GLY A 64 -10.65 -9.34 9.10
C GLY A 64 -10.00 -8.15 9.81
N GLY A 65 -8.67 -8.13 9.92
CA GLY A 65 -7.94 -7.02 10.52
C GLY A 65 -7.69 -5.88 9.55
N SER A 66 -7.42 -4.71 10.10
CA SER A 66 -7.15 -3.50 9.32
C SER A 66 -5.95 -2.76 9.90
N VAL A 67 -5.24 -2.05 9.05
CA VAL A 67 -4.10 -1.22 9.43
C VAL A 67 -4.29 0.16 8.84
N PHE A 68 -4.06 1.18 9.64
CA PHE A 68 -4.01 2.56 9.17
C PHE A 68 -2.65 3.13 9.53
N VAL A 69 -1.93 3.62 8.52
CA VAL A 69 -0.63 4.26 8.71
C VAL A 69 -0.77 5.73 8.34
N PRO A 70 -0.76 6.62 9.34
CA PRO A 70 -0.80 8.05 9.06
C PRO A 70 0.49 8.54 8.43
N ALA A 71 0.41 9.65 7.73
CA ALA A 71 1.59 10.32 7.19
C ALA A 71 2.67 10.49 8.27
N GLY A 72 3.91 10.25 7.91
CA GLY A 72 5.05 10.41 8.81
C GLY A 72 5.44 9.16 9.60
N VAL A 73 4.71 8.06 9.47
CA VAL A 73 5.02 6.82 10.20
C VAL A 73 5.79 5.86 9.30
N PRO A 74 7.05 5.53 9.63
CA PRO A 74 7.82 4.54 8.88
C PRO A 74 7.20 3.15 8.96
N HIS A 75 7.17 2.44 7.84
CA HIS A 75 6.58 1.10 7.78
C HIS A 75 7.08 0.30 6.59
N THR A 76 6.88 -1.01 6.69
CA THR A 76 6.97 -1.97 5.60
C THR A 76 6.10 -3.18 5.94
N TYR A 77 5.76 -4.00 4.97
CA TYR A 77 4.99 -5.21 5.24
C TYR A 77 5.33 -6.33 4.28
N GLU A 78 5.07 -7.56 4.76
CA GLU A 78 5.14 -8.77 3.97
C GLU A 78 3.76 -9.44 3.94
N ALA A 79 3.37 -9.95 2.78
CA ALA A 79 2.15 -10.73 2.64
C ALA A 79 2.47 -12.21 2.87
N ARG A 80 1.64 -12.87 3.67
CA ARG A 80 1.70 -14.32 3.91
C ARG A 80 0.43 -14.93 3.34
N GLU A 81 0.50 -15.31 2.08
CA GLU A 81 -0.64 -15.84 1.32
C GLU A 81 -1.87 -14.92 1.46
N ALA A 82 -1.64 -13.61 1.38
CA ALA A 82 -2.64 -12.63 1.70
C ALA A 82 -3.33 -12.08 0.46
N ARG A 83 -4.62 -11.83 0.62
CA ARG A 83 -5.44 -11.00 -0.27
C ARG A 83 -6.01 -9.88 0.58
N TYR A 84 -5.90 -8.65 0.13
CA TYR A 84 -6.26 -7.50 0.94
C TYR A 84 -6.68 -6.32 0.08
N LEU A 85 -7.42 -5.41 0.68
CA LEU A 85 -7.69 -4.10 0.09
C LEU A 85 -6.64 -3.11 0.57
N ILE A 86 -6.14 -2.31 -0.34
CA ILE A 86 -5.26 -1.19 -0.01
C ILE A 86 -5.95 0.11 -0.41
N VAL A 87 -5.94 1.08 0.50
CA VAL A 87 -6.49 2.41 0.29
C VAL A 87 -5.32 3.39 0.17
N LEU A 88 -5.25 4.05 -0.96
CA LEU A 88 -4.13 4.93 -1.32
C LEU A 88 -4.66 6.30 -1.70
N THR A 89 -3.82 7.31 -1.52
CA THR A 89 -4.03 8.59 -2.19
C THR A 89 -3.64 8.45 -3.66
N PRO A 90 -4.09 9.35 -4.54
CA PRO A 90 -3.61 9.35 -5.93
C PRO A 90 -2.10 9.44 -6.06
N ARG A 91 -1.43 10.18 -5.14
CA ARG A 91 0.03 10.30 -5.13
C ARG A 91 0.69 8.95 -4.84
N LEU A 92 0.18 8.20 -3.86
CA LEU A 92 0.73 6.88 -3.53
C LEU A 92 0.46 5.85 -4.63
N ASP A 93 -0.69 5.94 -5.29
CA ASP A 93 -0.99 5.08 -6.43
C ASP A 93 0.02 5.34 -7.57
N ALA A 94 0.34 6.60 -7.83
CA ALA A 94 1.34 6.98 -8.82
C ALA A 94 2.74 6.49 -8.43
N LEU A 95 3.11 6.59 -7.16
CA LEU A 95 4.38 6.07 -6.65
C LEU A 95 4.51 4.57 -6.92
N ILE A 96 3.50 3.79 -6.56
CA ILE A 96 3.51 2.34 -6.75
C ILE A 96 3.63 2.00 -8.23
N GLY A 97 2.87 2.68 -9.09
CA GLY A 97 2.93 2.47 -10.53
C GLY A 97 4.32 2.74 -11.10
N GLU A 98 4.97 3.80 -10.65
CA GLU A 98 6.33 4.12 -11.11
C GLU A 98 7.36 3.13 -10.58
N LEU A 99 7.24 2.67 -9.33
CA LEU A 99 8.12 1.63 -8.78
C LEU A 99 8.01 0.32 -9.57
N GLN A 100 6.80 -0.07 -9.95
CA GLN A 100 6.58 -1.27 -10.76
C GLN A 100 7.22 -1.14 -12.14
N GLY A 101 7.27 0.05 -12.70
CA GLY A 101 7.92 0.34 -13.97
C GLY A 101 9.42 0.60 -13.88
N THR A 102 10.02 0.49 -12.70
CA THR A 102 11.43 0.80 -12.43
C THR A 102 12.12 -0.43 -11.83
N PRO A 103 12.58 -1.38 -12.65
CA PRO A 103 13.16 -2.62 -12.12
C PRO A 103 14.50 -2.42 -11.41
N ASP A 104 15.22 -1.34 -11.69
CA ASP A 104 16.49 -1.05 -11.02
C ASP A 104 16.22 -0.49 -9.62
N ARG A 105 16.50 -1.29 -8.61
CA ARG A 105 16.27 -0.91 -7.21
C ARG A 105 17.11 0.29 -6.77
N ALA A 106 18.26 0.51 -7.39
CA ALA A 106 19.09 1.68 -7.10
C ALA A 106 18.38 3.00 -7.44
N ALA A 107 17.40 2.97 -8.33
CA ALA A 107 16.63 4.15 -8.71
C ALA A 107 15.42 4.41 -7.79
N HIS A 108 15.07 3.49 -6.90
CA HIS A 108 13.84 3.60 -6.10
C HIS A 108 13.86 4.77 -5.13
N ALA A 109 15.00 5.08 -4.51
CA ALA A 109 15.08 6.20 -3.56
C ALA A 109 14.64 7.52 -4.20
N ALA A 110 15.07 7.77 -5.45
CA ALA A 110 14.68 8.97 -6.18
C ALA A 110 13.18 8.97 -6.52
N VAL A 111 12.62 7.81 -6.84
CA VAL A 111 11.19 7.67 -7.10
C VAL A 111 10.39 8.01 -5.83
N TYR A 112 10.78 7.50 -4.68
CA TYR A 112 10.14 7.86 -3.40
C TYR A 112 10.15 9.36 -3.16
N GLN A 113 11.30 10.01 -3.35
CA GLN A 113 11.44 11.45 -3.15
C GLN A 113 10.51 12.25 -4.07
N LYS A 114 10.32 11.81 -5.29
CA LYS A 114 9.41 12.44 -6.24
C LYS A 114 7.97 12.50 -5.74
N TYR A 115 7.58 11.56 -4.87
CA TYR A 115 6.21 11.42 -4.36
C TYR A 115 6.13 11.71 -2.86
N ALA A 116 6.91 12.67 -2.36
CA ALA A 116 6.90 13.12 -0.97
C ALA A 116 7.11 11.99 0.03
N SER A 117 8.03 11.08 -0.30
CA SER A 117 8.34 9.90 0.49
C SER A 117 9.84 9.71 0.60
N THR A 118 10.28 8.92 1.58
CA THR A 118 11.70 8.60 1.78
C THR A 118 11.87 7.11 1.99
N LEU A 119 12.75 6.51 1.24
CA LEU A 119 13.17 5.13 1.45
C LEU A 119 14.23 5.11 2.55
N LEU A 120 13.99 4.32 3.61
CA LEU A 120 14.84 4.30 4.81
C LEU A 120 15.80 3.12 4.85
N GLU A 121 15.56 2.10 4.03
CA GLU A 121 16.44 0.92 3.94
C GLU A 121 16.78 0.54 2.51
#